data_203cad2f09309421c6f0dd7a8adcd767
#
_entry.id   203cad2f09309421c6f0dd7a8adcd767
#
_cell.length_a   1.000
_cell.length_b   1.000
_cell.length_c   1.000
_cell.angle_alpha   90.00
_cell.angle_beta   90.00
_cell.angle_gamma   90.00
#
_symmetry.space_group_name_H-M   'P 1'
#
loop_
_entity.id
_entity.type
_entity.pdbx_description
1 polymer ?
#
loop_
_entity_poly.entity_id
_entity_poly.type
_entity_poly.pdbx_seq_one_letter_code
_entity_poly.pdbx_strand_id
1 'polypeptide(L)'
;MTDGITEDVYQTPLLGSVAAALWSQAESRRVAVELSGAGVPALMLKGPDLQQRLYGTPAAYASDDVDVLVPRRLAARARAVLARDGWRFEPENGVLWRLSAAATYARQGFRLDLHWGLHAAHLPAWTLRRLEDRLWSGARVGASGFLEPDPPSLLVFLAVHAEGHRYARAEWGENVGTAAALIDD
;
A
#
# COMPACT_ATOMS: atom_id res chain seq x y z
N MET A 1 -44.96 5.47 -23.77
CA MET A 1 -43.87 4.58 -24.12
C MET A 1 -42.58 5.36 -23.92
N THR A 2 -42.20 5.54 -22.71
CA THR A 2 -40.93 6.13 -22.29
C THR A 2 -40.63 5.46 -20.99
N ASP A 3 -39.67 4.54 -20.99
CA ASP A 3 -38.94 4.15 -19.78
C ASP A 3 -38.02 3.02 -20.13
N GLY A 4 -36.73 3.24 -19.98
CA GLY A 4 -35.76 2.13 -20.09
C GLY A 4 -34.32 2.47 -20.49
N ILE A 5 -33.81 3.69 -20.22
CA ILE A 5 -32.40 4.01 -20.58
C ILE A 5 -31.71 4.84 -19.47
N THR A 6 -32.04 4.68 -18.20
CA THR A 6 -31.38 5.51 -17.16
C THR A 6 -30.62 4.75 -16.07
N GLU A 7 -30.62 3.41 -16.05
CA GLU A 7 -29.90 2.67 -15.01
C GLU A 7 -28.52 2.14 -15.40
N ASP A 8 -28.24 1.98 -16.69
CA ASP A 8 -26.98 1.32 -17.13
C ASP A 8 -25.74 2.24 -17.18
N VAL A 9 -25.92 3.56 -17.17
CA VAL A 9 -24.79 4.51 -17.36
C VAL A 9 -23.98 4.72 -16.08
N TYR A 10 -24.54 4.42 -14.90
CA TYR A 10 -23.86 4.64 -13.61
C TYR A 10 -23.24 3.36 -13.01
N GLN A 11 -23.61 2.17 -13.48
CA GLN A 11 -23.09 0.91 -12.94
C GLN A 11 -21.76 0.49 -13.56
N THR A 12 -21.51 0.84 -14.80
CA THR A 12 -20.28 0.41 -15.52
C THR A 12 -18.99 0.93 -14.90
N PRO A 13 -18.86 2.20 -14.48
CA PRO A 13 -17.66 2.71 -13.82
C PRO A 13 -17.43 2.07 -12.44
N LEU A 14 -18.52 1.83 -11.70
CA LEU A 14 -18.44 1.22 -10.36
C LEU A 14 -17.98 -0.26 -10.43
N LEU A 15 -18.53 -1.02 -11.36
CA LEU A 15 -18.12 -2.41 -11.60
C LEU A 15 -16.67 -2.50 -12.04
N GLY A 16 -16.21 -1.56 -12.89
CA GLY A 16 -14.83 -1.47 -13.32
C GLY A 16 -13.89 -1.20 -12.14
N SER A 17 -14.24 -0.31 -11.22
CA SER A 17 -13.42 0.01 -10.05
C SER A 17 -13.38 -1.14 -9.04
N VAL A 18 -14.49 -1.84 -8.81
CA VAL A 18 -14.53 -3.02 -7.95
C VAL A 18 -13.70 -4.17 -8.54
N ALA A 19 -13.84 -4.43 -9.85
CA ALA A 19 -13.05 -5.46 -10.53
C ALA A 19 -11.54 -5.15 -10.47
N ALA A 20 -11.16 -3.89 -10.68
CA ALA A 20 -9.78 -3.45 -10.56
C ALA A 20 -9.25 -3.61 -9.13
N ALA A 21 -10.04 -3.26 -8.11
CA ALA A 21 -9.65 -3.42 -6.72
C ALA A 21 -9.49 -4.89 -6.31
N LEU A 22 -10.40 -5.77 -6.74
CA LEU A 22 -10.31 -7.21 -6.49
C LEU A 22 -9.10 -7.83 -7.20
N TRP A 23 -8.82 -7.40 -8.42
CA TRP A 23 -7.64 -7.84 -9.14
C TRP A 23 -6.36 -7.36 -8.44
N SER A 24 -6.31 -6.09 -8.04
CA SER A 24 -5.20 -5.52 -7.27
C SER A 24 -4.99 -6.26 -5.95
N GLN A 25 -6.06 -6.64 -5.26
CA GLN A 25 -6.00 -7.45 -4.05
C GLN A 25 -5.46 -8.87 -4.31
N ALA A 26 -5.84 -9.50 -5.42
CA ALA A 26 -5.32 -10.81 -5.80
C ALA A 26 -3.82 -10.75 -6.12
N GLU A 27 -3.36 -9.72 -6.83
CA GLU A 27 -1.94 -9.49 -7.12
C GLU A 27 -1.15 -9.18 -5.84
N SER A 28 -1.69 -8.39 -4.92
CA SER A 28 -1.10 -8.13 -3.60
C SER A 28 -0.85 -9.43 -2.84
N ARG A 29 -1.84 -10.31 -2.77
CA ARG A 29 -1.73 -11.63 -2.12
C ARG A 29 -0.64 -12.48 -2.76
N ARG A 30 -0.54 -12.48 -4.08
CA ARG A 30 0.51 -13.19 -4.79
C ARG A 30 1.90 -12.67 -4.39
N VAL A 31 2.10 -11.36 -4.36
CA VAL A 31 3.35 -10.75 -3.91
C VAL A 31 3.67 -11.15 -2.46
N ALA A 32 2.68 -11.15 -1.57
CA ALA A 32 2.86 -11.56 -0.18
C ALA A 32 3.37 -13.01 -0.08
N VAL A 33 2.78 -13.92 -0.84
CA VAL A 33 3.19 -15.35 -0.90
C VAL A 33 4.61 -15.49 -1.42
N GLU A 34 4.96 -14.82 -2.51
CA GLU A 34 6.30 -14.90 -3.12
C GLU A 34 7.39 -14.34 -2.19
N LEU A 35 7.15 -13.19 -1.57
CA LEU A 35 8.09 -12.60 -0.62
C LEU A 35 8.23 -13.47 0.63
N SER A 36 7.13 -13.93 1.20
CA SER A 36 7.12 -14.81 2.38
C SER A 36 7.83 -16.13 2.10
N GLY A 37 7.54 -16.78 0.97
CA GLY A 37 8.22 -18.01 0.52
C GLY A 37 9.72 -17.85 0.34
N ALA A 38 10.17 -16.62 0.05
CA ALA A 38 11.57 -16.27 -0.01
C ALA A 38 12.17 -15.84 1.33
N GLY A 39 11.42 -15.90 2.45
CA GLY A 39 11.86 -15.46 3.77
C GLY A 39 12.03 -13.93 3.87
N VAL A 40 11.25 -13.17 3.10
CA VAL A 40 11.20 -11.72 3.16
C VAL A 40 9.88 -11.31 3.80
N PRO A 41 9.85 -10.94 5.08
CA PRO A 41 8.67 -10.36 5.68
C PRO A 41 8.36 -9.04 5.00
N ALA A 42 7.09 -8.81 4.70
CA ALA A 42 6.63 -7.61 4.01
C ALA A 42 5.42 -7.03 4.73
N LEU A 43 5.44 -5.73 4.98
CA LEU A 43 4.42 -5.01 5.73
C LEU A 43 3.64 -4.14 4.76
N MET A 44 2.32 -4.28 4.74
CA MET A 44 1.42 -3.46 3.95
C MET A 44 1.33 -2.06 4.53
N LEU A 45 1.63 -1.06 3.71
CA LEU A 45 1.49 0.34 4.08
C LEU A 45 0.23 0.97 3.50
N LYS A 46 -0.05 0.70 2.20
CA LYS A 46 -1.24 1.18 1.47
C LYS A 46 -1.70 0.15 0.45
N GLY A 47 -2.91 0.35 -0.07
CA GLY A 47 -3.50 -0.48 -1.11
C GLY A 47 -4.86 -1.04 -0.74
N PRO A 48 -5.43 -1.94 -1.56
CA PRO A 48 -6.79 -2.45 -1.39
C PRO A 48 -7.01 -3.22 -0.07
N ASP A 49 -5.99 -3.89 0.46
CA ASP A 49 -6.12 -4.60 1.74
C ASP A 49 -6.21 -3.63 2.92
N LEU A 50 -5.50 -2.48 2.86
CA LEU A 50 -5.70 -1.42 3.84
C LEU A 50 -7.11 -0.82 3.73
N GLN A 51 -7.61 -0.59 2.52
CA GLN A 51 -8.99 -0.13 2.32
C GLN A 51 -10.00 -1.14 2.88
N GLN A 52 -9.79 -2.44 2.62
CA GLN A 52 -10.62 -3.50 3.20
C GLN A 52 -10.62 -3.44 4.73
N ARG A 53 -9.48 -3.19 5.35
CA ARG A 53 -9.36 -3.08 6.81
C ARG A 53 -10.05 -1.83 7.36
N LEU A 54 -9.86 -0.67 6.70
CA LEU A 54 -10.40 0.61 7.16
C LEU A 54 -11.90 0.77 6.89
N TYR A 55 -12.38 0.30 5.73
CA TYR A 55 -13.70 0.61 5.20
C TYR A 55 -14.59 -0.61 4.97
N GLY A 56 -14.09 -1.83 5.22
CA GLY A 56 -14.81 -3.07 4.93
C GLY A 56 -14.92 -3.40 3.44
N THR A 57 -14.27 -2.63 2.55
CA THR A 57 -14.23 -2.86 1.11
C THR A 57 -12.87 -2.50 0.52
N PRO A 58 -12.33 -3.29 -0.43
CA PRO A 58 -11.07 -2.98 -1.08
C PRO A 58 -11.18 -1.86 -2.13
N ALA A 59 -12.39 -1.37 -2.39
CA ALA A 59 -12.73 -0.40 -3.43
C ALA A 59 -13.36 0.88 -2.86
N ALA A 60 -12.96 1.28 -1.65
CA ALA A 60 -13.47 2.51 -1.02
C ALA A 60 -13.12 3.76 -1.86
N TYR A 61 -11.96 3.74 -2.50
CA TYR A 61 -11.51 4.74 -3.48
C TYR A 61 -10.57 4.10 -4.50
N ALA A 62 -10.35 4.77 -5.64
CA ALA A 62 -9.41 4.31 -6.64
C ALA A 62 -7.97 4.32 -6.08
N SER A 63 -7.27 3.21 -6.22
CA SER A 63 -5.86 3.09 -5.87
C SER A 63 -5.12 2.43 -7.02
N ASP A 64 -4.09 3.11 -7.52
CA ASP A 64 -3.31 2.67 -8.66
C ASP A 64 -2.07 1.86 -8.24
N ASP A 65 -1.75 1.86 -6.94
CA ASP A 65 -0.54 1.28 -6.37
C ASP A 65 -0.78 0.55 -5.05
N VAL A 66 0.16 -0.30 -4.72
CA VAL A 66 0.29 -0.94 -3.41
C VAL A 66 1.66 -0.61 -2.85
N ASP A 67 1.69 -0.08 -1.63
CA ASP A 67 2.93 0.23 -0.93
C ASP A 67 3.26 -0.87 0.07
N VAL A 68 4.45 -1.42 -0.04
CA VAL A 68 4.93 -2.51 0.81
C VAL A 68 6.30 -2.16 1.39
N LEU A 69 6.46 -2.28 2.70
CA LEU A 69 7.73 -2.09 3.38
C LEU A 69 8.39 -3.45 3.67
N VAL A 70 9.67 -3.56 3.31
CA VAL A 70 10.52 -4.72 3.65
C VAL A 70 11.71 -4.27 4.50
N PRO A 71 12.28 -5.13 5.34
CA PRO A 71 13.50 -4.81 6.08
C PRO A 71 14.64 -4.42 5.12
N ARG A 72 15.32 -3.31 5.37
CA ARG A 72 16.39 -2.77 4.52
C ARG A 72 17.44 -3.83 4.13
N ARG A 73 17.82 -4.69 5.08
CA ARG A 73 18.79 -5.79 4.84
C ARG A 73 18.30 -6.84 3.83
N LEU A 74 16.99 -6.92 3.60
CA LEU A 74 16.35 -7.87 2.68
C LEU A 74 15.88 -7.23 1.37
N ALA A 75 16.06 -5.92 1.19
CA ALA A 75 15.61 -5.20 0.00
C ALA A 75 16.16 -5.80 -1.31
N ALA A 76 17.45 -6.15 -1.36
CA ALA A 76 18.04 -6.79 -2.54
C ALA A 76 17.39 -8.15 -2.85
N ARG A 77 17.06 -8.93 -1.80
CA ARG A 77 16.37 -10.22 -1.94
C ARG A 77 14.93 -10.03 -2.43
N ALA A 78 14.19 -9.06 -1.86
CA ALA A 78 12.84 -8.72 -2.30
C ALA A 78 12.82 -8.35 -3.80
N ARG A 79 13.75 -7.50 -4.22
CA ARG A 79 13.90 -7.08 -5.62
C ARG A 79 14.19 -8.26 -6.56
N ALA A 80 15.04 -9.19 -6.13
CA ALA A 80 15.34 -10.40 -6.90
C ALA A 80 14.12 -11.33 -7.04
N VAL A 81 13.29 -11.43 -5.99
CA VAL A 81 12.01 -12.16 -6.02
C VAL A 81 11.07 -11.54 -7.04
N LEU A 82 10.85 -10.23 -6.97
CA LEU A 82 9.97 -9.51 -7.90
C LEU A 82 10.45 -9.66 -9.35
N ALA A 83 11.75 -9.49 -9.61
CA ALA A 83 12.31 -9.64 -10.95
C ALA A 83 12.10 -11.06 -11.51
N ARG A 84 12.27 -12.11 -10.68
CA ARG A 84 12.03 -13.50 -11.07
C ARG A 84 10.55 -13.78 -11.39
N ASP A 85 9.64 -13.10 -10.68
CA ASP A 85 8.18 -13.21 -10.89
C ASP A 85 7.68 -12.29 -12.03
N GLY A 86 8.57 -11.72 -12.82
CA GLY A 86 8.24 -10.94 -14.02
C GLY A 86 7.86 -9.49 -13.77
N TRP A 87 8.14 -8.96 -12.57
CA TRP A 87 7.97 -7.54 -12.29
C TRP A 87 9.07 -6.72 -12.97
N ARG A 88 8.67 -5.66 -13.64
CA ARG A 88 9.58 -4.71 -14.26
C ARG A 88 9.83 -3.54 -13.32
N PHE A 89 11.09 -3.23 -13.10
CA PHE A 89 11.49 -2.04 -12.37
C PHE A 89 11.20 -0.79 -13.22
N GLU A 90 10.49 0.18 -12.63
CA GLU A 90 10.17 1.48 -13.25
C GLU A 90 10.83 2.60 -12.45
N PRO A 91 12.01 3.09 -12.85
CA PRO A 91 12.66 4.18 -12.14
C PRO A 91 11.92 5.51 -12.39
N GLU A 92 11.28 6.07 -11.37
CA GLU A 92 10.54 7.32 -11.48
C GLU A 92 11.45 8.55 -11.67
N ASN A 93 12.67 8.53 -11.14
CA ASN A 93 13.57 9.68 -11.08
C ASN A 93 14.97 9.40 -11.68
N GLY A 94 15.06 8.68 -12.77
CA GLY A 94 16.33 8.38 -13.41
C GLY A 94 17.34 7.77 -12.43
N VAL A 95 18.53 8.37 -12.28
CA VAL A 95 19.61 7.83 -11.41
C VAL A 95 19.33 8.05 -9.91
N LEU A 96 18.46 9.00 -9.54
CA LEU A 96 18.21 9.39 -8.15
C LEU A 96 17.48 8.31 -7.33
N TRP A 97 16.82 7.32 -7.99
CA TRP A 97 16.23 6.18 -7.29
C TRP A 97 17.20 5.44 -6.37
N ARG A 98 18.52 5.48 -6.68
CA ARG A 98 19.57 4.85 -5.85
C ARG A 98 19.71 5.48 -4.48
N LEU A 99 19.28 6.71 -4.32
CA LEU A 99 19.27 7.47 -3.08
C LEU A 99 17.93 7.37 -2.35
N SER A 100 16.90 6.85 -3.02
CA SER A 100 15.58 6.67 -2.42
C SER A 100 15.54 5.43 -1.52
N ALA A 101 14.56 5.40 -0.63
CA ALA A 101 14.28 4.23 0.21
C ALA A 101 13.16 3.36 -0.38
N ALA A 102 12.82 3.55 -1.65
CA ALA A 102 11.76 2.85 -2.35
C ALA A 102 12.10 2.64 -3.84
N ALA A 103 11.38 1.73 -4.48
CA ALA A 103 11.43 1.50 -5.91
C ALA A 103 10.08 1.02 -6.43
N THR A 104 9.63 1.56 -7.54
CA THR A 104 8.39 1.19 -8.22
C THR A 104 8.62 0.02 -9.16
N TYR A 105 7.68 -0.90 -9.13
CA TYR A 105 7.62 -2.07 -9.99
C TYR A 105 6.26 -2.13 -10.67
N ALA A 106 6.21 -2.60 -11.90
CA ALA A 106 4.97 -2.78 -12.64
C ALA A 106 4.89 -4.19 -13.26
N ARG A 107 3.67 -4.73 -13.27
CA ARG A 107 3.34 -5.98 -13.97
C ARG A 107 1.88 -5.95 -14.40
N GLN A 108 1.62 -6.14 -15.70
CA GLN A 108 0.27 -6.21 -16.27
C GLN A 108 -0.66 -5.05 -15.87
N GLY A 109 -0.11 -3.83 -15.77
CA GLY A 109 -0.87 -2.65 -15.36
C GLY A 109 -1.01 -2.43 -13.83
N PHE A 110 -0.55 -3.38 -13.02
CA PHE A 110 -0.46 -3.22 -11.57
C PHE A 110 0.86 -2.58 -11.18
N ARG A 111 0.82 -1.66 -10.21
CA ARG A 111 2.00 -1.00 -9.64
C ARG A 111 2.22 -1.40 -8.20
N LEU A 112 3.48 -1.64 -7.87
CA LEU A 112 3.94 -1.96 -6.53
C LEU A 112 5.09 -1.03 -6.16
N ASP A 113 4.94 -0.29 -5.08
CA ASP A 113 5.99 0.51 -4.50
C ASP A 113 6.64 -0.27 -3.34
N LEU A 114 7.83 -0.79 -3.63
CA LEU A 114 8.64 -1.53 -2.67
C LEU A 114 9.50 -0.57 -1.88
N HIS A 115 9.19 -0.36 -0.62
CA HIS A 115 9.94 0.44 0.34
C HIS A 115 10.91 -0.42 1.15
N TRP A 116 12.08 0.11 1.47
CA TRP A 116 13.03 -0.44 2.45
C TRP A 116 13.43 0.59 3.49
N GLY A 117 12.65 1.62 3.64
CA GLY A 117 12.68 2.68 4.62
C GLY A 117 11.57 3.69 4.37
N LEU A 118 11.10 4.34 5.43
CA LEU A 118 10.15 5.43 5.32
C LEU A 118 10.87 6.70 4.86
N HIS A 119 10.16 7.52 4.10
CA HIS A 119 10.63 8.83 3.67
C HIS A 119 9.57 9.89 3.97
N ALA A 120 9.99 10.93 4.68
CA ALA A 120 9.22 12.14 4.88
C ALA A 120 10.23 13.29 5.05
N ALA A 121 10.30 14.18 4.05
CA ALA A 121 11.34 15.22 3.97
C ALA A 121 11.32 16.20 5.16
N HIS A 122 10.17 16.36 5.83
CA HIS A 122 9.98 17.24 6.98
C HIS A 122 10.34 16.58 8.33
N LEU A 123 10.66 15.28 8.36
CA LEU A 123 10.99 14.56 9.57
C LEU A 123 12.46 14.14 9.63
N PRO A 124 13.08 14.22 10.82
CA PRO A 124 14.42 13.67 11.02
C PRO A 124 14.47 12.15 10.79
N ALA A 125 15.56 11.65 10.24
CA ALA A 125 15.74 10.23 9.96
C ALA A 125 15.59 9.31 11.20
N TRP A 126 15.92 9.80 12.39
CA TRP A 126 15.74 9.03 13.64
C TRP A 126 14.27 8.86 14.02
N THR A 127 13.41 9.85 13.72
CA THR A 127 11.96 9.77 13.90
C THR A 127 11.37 8.69 12.98
N LEU A 128 11.76 8.71 11.70
CA LEU A 128 11.31 7.72 10.72
C LEU A 128 11.74 6.30 11.11
N ARG A 129 12.97 6.11 11.58
CA ARG A 129 13.42 4.80 12.09
C ARG A 129 12.59 4.32 13.29
N ARG A 130 12.28 5.19 14.24
CA ARG A 130 11.41 4.82 15.37
C ARG A 130 10.00 4.44 14.92
N LEU A 131 9.46 5.12 13.91
CA LEU A 131 8.18 4.76 13.33
C LEU A 131 8.27 3.39 12.63
N GLU A 132 9.32 3.14 11.84
CA GLU A 132 9.57 1.83 11.24
C GLU A 132 9.63 0.72 12.31
N ASP A 133 10.39 0.92 13.37
CA ASP A 133 10.50 -0.05 14.48
C ASP A 133 9.14 -0.35 15.11
N ARG A 134 8.29 0.65 15.28
CA ARG A 134 6.92 0.49 15.78
C ARG A 134 6.04 -0.28 14.81
N LEU A 135 6.06 0.08 13.53
CA LEU A 135 5.31 -0.62 12.50
C LEU A 135 5.63 -2.12 12.48
N TRP A 136 6.91 -2.48 12.65
CA TRP A 136 7.34 -3.87 12.70
C TRP A 136 7.00 -4.57 14.00
N SER A 137 7.17 -3.92 15.16
CA SER A 137 7.02 -4.56 16.48
C SER A 137 5.59 -4.94 16.79
N GLY A 138 4.61 -4.16 16.32
CA GLY A 138 3.18 -4.43 16.51
C GLY A 138 2.52 -5.19 15.37
N ALA A 139 3.27 -5.55 14.32
CA ALA A 139 2.71 -6.12 13.12
C ALA A 139 2.22 -7.55 13.30
N ARG A 140 1.08 -7.88 12.68
CA ARG A 140 0.47 -9.21 12.66
C ARG A 140 0.20 -9.63 11.22
N VAL A 141 0.10 -10.94 10.98
CA VAL A 141 -0.25 -11.45 9.65
C VAL A 141 -1.71 -11.06 9.34
N GLY A 142 -1.90 -10.29 8.28
CA GLY A 142 -3.20 -9.91 7.78
C GLY A 142 -3.81 -10.94 6.83
N ALA A 143 -5.04 -10.68 6.39
CA ALA A 143 -5.80 -11.57 5.50
C ALA A 143 -5.16 -11.76 4.11
N SER A 144 -4.37 -10.80 3.65
CA SER A 144 -3.63 -10.87 2.38
C SER A 144 -2.35 -11.70 2.46
N GLY A 145 -1.88 -12.03 3.68
CA GLY A 145 -0.59 -12.67 3.92
C GLY A 145 0.56 -11.67 4.13
N PHE A 146 0.35 -10.38 3.89
CA PHE A 146 1.24 -9.34 4.38
C PHE A 146 1.12 -9.15 5.89
N LEU A 147 2.16 -8.60 6.49
CA LEU A 147 2.07 -8.07 7.83
C LEU A 147 1.28 -6.75 7.81
N GLU A 148 0.46 -6.55 8.82
CA GLU A 148 -0.31 -5.33 9.04
C GLU A 148 0.13 -4.70 10.37
N PRO A 149 0.39 -3.38 10.41
CA PRO A 149 0.70 -2.68 11.66
C PRO A 149 -0.46 -2.75 12.65
N ASP A 150 -0.17 -2.61 13.95
CA ASP A 150 -1.21 -2.34 14.93
C ASP A 150 -1.91 -0.98 14.65
N PRO A 151 -3.16 -0.79 15.13
CA PRO A 151 -3.90 0.43 14.85
C PRO A 151 -3.18 1.73 15.26
N PRO A 152 -2.54 1.84 16.45
CA PRO A 152 -1.81 3.05 16.82
C PRO A 152 -0.63 3.36 15.90
N SER A 153 0.14 2.35 15.50
CA SER A 153 1.28 2.52 14.58
C SER A 153 0.82 2.88 13.17
N LEU A 154 -0.28 2.27 12.71
CA LEU A 154 -0.91 2.58 11.44
C LEU A 154 -1.39 4.04 11.41
N LEU A 155 -2.09 4.50 12.46
CA LEU A 155 -2.55 5.88 12.57
C LEU A 155 -1.40 6.87 12.42
N VAL A 156 -0.30 6.67 13.16
CA VAL A 156 0.87 7.57 13.09
C VAL A 156 1.48 7.54 11.69
N PHE A 157 1.60 6.37 11.07
CA PHE A 157 2.11 6.26 9.70
C PHE A 157 1.25 7.04 8.70
N LEU A 158 -0.07 6.86 8.74
CA LEU A 158 -1.01 7.52 7.83
C LEU A 158 -0.99 9.05 8.02
N ALA A 159 -0.89 9.52 9.26
CA ALA A 159 -0.78 10.95 9.55
C ALA A 159 0.52 11.55 8.99
N VAL A 160 1.67 10.87 9.18
CA VAL A 160 2.96 11.29 8.63
C VAL A 160 2.94 11.27 7.09
N HIS A 161 2.31 10.27 6.50
CA HIS A 161 2.18 10.16 5.04
C HIS A 161 1.31 11.31 4.49
N ALA A 162 0.14 11.54 5.09
CA ALA A 162 -0.77 12.61 4.67
C ALA A 162 -0.13 14.00 4.79
N GLU A 163 0.60 14.26 5.89
CA GLU A 163 1.34 15.52 6.09
C GLU A 163 2.45 15.68 5.04
N GLY A 164 3.22 14.63 4.76
CA GLY A 164 4.27 14.65 3.75
C GLY A 164 3.76 15.04 2.35
N HIS A 165 2.52 14.74 2.07
CA HIS A 165 1.80 15.13 0.86
C HIS A 165 0.88 16.33 1.03
N ARG A 166 0.93 17.04 2.17
CA ARG A 166 0.13 18.22 2.51
C ARG A 166 -1.38 17.99 2.37
N TYR A 167 -1.84 16.78 2.69
CA TYR A 167 -3.26 16.39 2.55
C TYR A 167 -3.83 16.71 1.15
N ALA A 168 -3.03 16.55 0.10
CA ALA A 168 -3.41 16.91 -1.27
C ALA A 168 -4.59 16.09 -1.83
N ARG A 169 -4.91 14.96 -1.20
CA ARG A 169 -6.07 14.13 -1.52
C ARG A 169 -6.94 13.95 -0.28
N ALA A 170 -8.27 14.06 -0.46
CA ALA A 170 -9.24 13.95 0.63
C ALA A 170 -9.16 12.60 1.36
N GLU A 171 -8.97 11.51 0.61
CA GLU A 171 -8.88 10.16 1.17
C GLU A 171 -7.72 9.97 2.17
N TRP A 172 -6.67 10.79 2.11
CA TRP A 172 -5.60 10.69 3.10
C TRP A 172 -6.04 11.20 4.49
N GLY A 173 -6.84 12.25 4.54
CA GLY A 173 -7.45 12.72 5.78
C GLY A 173 -8.48 11.73 6.32
N GLU A 174 -9.30 11.17 5.44
CA GLU A 174 -10.29 10.14 5.77
C GLU A 174 -9.63 8.88 6.33
N ASN A 175 -8.53 8.40 5.73
CA ASN A 175 -7.76 7.27 6.23
C ASN A 175 -7.25 7.49 7.66
N VAL A 176 -6.77 8.70 7.96
CA VAL A 176 -6.32 9.08 9.32
C VAL A 176 -7.49 9.01 10.30
N GLY A 177 -8.64 9.61 9.95
CA GLY A 177 -9.84 9.58 10.79
C GLY A 177 -10.36 8.18 11.05
N THR A 178 -10.44 7.36 10.00
CA THR A 178 -10.91 5.97 10.11
C THR A 178 -9.93 5.10 10.91
N ALA A 179 -8.63 5.29 10.73
CA ALA A 179 -7.63 4.57 11.51
C ALA A 179 -7.65 4.94 13.00
N ALA A 180 -8.00 6.20 13.34
CA ALA A 180 -8.18 6.60 14.72
C ALA A 180 -9.34 5.87 15.40
N ALA A 181 -10.46 5.67 14.69
CA ALA A 181 -11.60 4.92 15.21
C ALA A 181 -11.27 3.45 15.54
N LEU A 182 -10.31 2.83 14.86
CA LEU A 182 -9.88 1.46 15.17
C LEU A 182 -9.13 1.32 16.50
N ILE A 183 -8.77 2.40 17.16
CA ILE A 183 -8.05 2.37 18.45
C ILE A 183 -9.03 2.29 19.62
N ASP A 184 -10.24 2.82 19.41
CA ASP A 184 -11.28 2.92 20.44
C ASP A 184 -12.15 1.64 20.54
N ASP A 185 -12.04 0.72 19.56
CA ASP A 185 -12.70 -0.59 19.51
C ASP A 185 -11.83 -1.70 20.13
#